data_c248c1f3ee76eedeb1652c3cdbeabbbd
#
_entry.id   c248c1f3ee76eedeb1652c3cdbeabbbd
#
_cell.length_a   1.000
_cell.length_b   1.000
_cell.length_c   1.000
_cell.angle_alpha   90.00
_cell.angle_beta   90.00
_cell.angle_gamma   90.00
#
_symmetry.space_group_name_H-M   'P 1'
#
loop_
_entity.id
_entity.type
_entity.pdbx_description
1 polymer ?
#
loop_
_entity_poly.entity_id
_entity_poly.type
_entity_poly.pdbx_seq_one_letter_code
_entity_poly.pdbx_strand_id
1 'polypeptide(L)'
;MDKKILIADDSLFMRTMLRDILSDKYKIVEAGTGLKAEQQFKKEKPDLTLLDIIMPEGEEEGIRVLQKIGEANPGARVVMITAVGQDAVIKKCKKLGAVDYIVKPFDREEVIKTVQKYLG
;
A
#
# COMPACT_ATOMS: atom_id res chain seq x y z
N MET A 1 11.25 -1.42 18.55
CA MET A 1 10.58 -2.47 17.78
C MET A 1 10.42 -2.02 16.35
N ASP A 2 10.63 -2.94 15.42
CA ASP A 2 10.55 -2.59 14.01
C ASP A 2 9.10 -2.36 13.59
N LYS A 3 8.89 -1.29 12.86
CA LYS A 3 7.60 -1.04 12.22
C LYS A 3 7.41 -2.03 11.07
N LYS A 4 6.17 -2.40 10.84
CA LYS A 4 5.80 -3.41 9.83
C LYS A 4 5.06 -2.75 8.68
N ILE A 5 5.46 -3.08 7.46
CA ILE A 5 4.84 -2.57 6.23
C ILE A 5 4.27 -3.74 5.44
N LEU A 6 3.00 -3.63 5.06
CA LEU A 6 2.38 -4.55 4.11
C LEU A 6 2.52 -3.95 2.71
N ILE A 7 3.07 -4.73 1.78
CA ILE A 7 3.18 -4.35 0.37
C ILE A 7 2.22 -5.23 -0.41
N ALA A 8 1.18 -4.62 -0.98
CA ALA A 8 0.14 -5.31 -1.74
C ALA A 8 0.22 -4.87 -3.21
N ASP A 9 0.76 -5.74 -4.05
CA ASP A 9 0.96 -5.50 -5.48
C ASP A 9 1.04 -6.87 -6.16
N ASP A 10 0.40 -7.05 -7.32
CA ASP A 10 0.41 -8.34 -8.00
C ASP A 10 1.73 -8.65 -8.69
N SER A 11 2.58 -7.64 -8.90
CA SER A 11 3.88 -7.81 -9.54
C SER A 11 4.94 -8.25 -8.52
N LEU A 12 5.47 -9.46 -8.68
CA LEU A 12 6.58 -9.92 -7.85
C LEU A 12 7.79 -8.99 -7.98
N PHE A 13 8.05 -8.50 -9.20
CA PHE A 13 9.13 -7.55 -9.45
C PHE A 13 8.97 -6.28 -8.61
N MET A 14 7.76 -5.72 -8.59
CA MET A 14 7.48 -4.52 -7.82
C MET A 14 7.57 -4.75 -6.32
N ARG A 15 7.03 -5.88 -5.83
CA ARG A 15 7.15 -6.21 -4.40
C ARG A 15 8.61 -6.37 -3.98
N THR A 16 9.42 -7.02 -4.82
CA THR A 16 10.85 -7.20 -4.56
C THR A 16 11.58 -5.85 -4.53
N MET A 17 11.27 -4.98 -5.48
CA MET A 17 11.86 -3.64 -5.52
C MET A 17 11.54 -2.84 -4.25
N LEU A 18 10.28 -2.83 -3.83
CA LEU A 18 9.87 -2.11 -2.62
C LEU A 18 10.47 -2.74 -1.36
N ARG A 19 10.56 -4.06 -1.32
CA ARG A 19 11.23 -4.76 -0.22
C ARG A 19 12.69 -4.34 -0.12
N ASP A 20 13.40 -4.31 -1.25
CA ASP A 20 14.82 -3.92 -1.28
C ASP A 20 15.02 -2.48 -0.78
N ILE A 21 14.09 -1.60 -1.11
CA ILE A 21 14.16 -0.20 -0.66
C ILE A 21 13.94 -0.08 0.85
N LEU A 22 13.06 -0.90 1.43
CA LEU A 22 12.51 -0.65 2.77
C LEU A 22 12.95 -1.65 3.84
N SER A 23 13.47 -2.83 3.47
CA SER A 23 13.72 -3.91 4.44
C SER A 23 14.85 -3.65 5.41
N ASP A 24 15.72 -2.69 5.14
CA ASP A 24 16.80 -2.33 6.08
C ASP A 24 16.25 -1.74 7.39
N LYS A 25 15.12 -1.05 7.31
CA LYS A 25 14.55 -0.34 8.46
C LYS A 25 13.22 -0.91 8.93
N TYR A 26 12.51 -1.64 8.07
CA TYR A 26 11.14 -2.06 8.36
C TYR A 26 10.95 -3.55 8.10
N LYS A 27 10.05 -4.15 8.87
CA LYS A 27 9.61 -5.51 8.62
C LYS A 27 8.64 -5.49 7.45
N ILE A 28 8.81 -6.40 6.48
CA ILE A 28 8.02 -6.39 5.25
C ILE A 28 7.13 -7.64 5.20
N VAL A 29 5.87 -7.42 4.90
CA VAL A 29 4.88 -8.47 4.62
C VAL A 29 4.34 -8.21 3.22
N GLU A 30 4.08 -9.25 2.44
CA GLU A 30 3.66 -9.10 1.04
C GLU A 30 2.34 -9.76 0.76
N ALA A 31 1.61 -9.22 -0.22
CA ALA A 31 0.39 -9.80 -0.74
C ALA A 31 0.31 -9.55 -2.24
N GLY A 32 -0.01 -10.59 -3.02
CA GLY A 32 -0.10 -10.50 -4.47
C GLY A 32 -1.53 -10.40 -5.01
N THR A 33 -2.53 -10.46 -4.15
CA THR A 33 -3.96 -10.35 -4.52
C THR A 33 -4.68 -9.49 -3.50
N GLY A 34 -5.88 -9.02 -3.86
CA GLY A 34 -6.70 -8.25 -2.92
C GLY A 34 -7.13 -9.08 -1.72
N LEU A 35 -7.51 -10.33 -1.95
CA LEU A 35 -7.89 -11.24 -0.85
C LEU A 35 -6.72 -11.45 0.11
N LYS A 36 -5.53 -11.70 -0.44
CA LYS A 36 -4.33 -11.89 0.38
C LYS A 36 -3.99 -10.61 1.16
N ALA A 37 -4.18 -9.45 0.54
CA ALA A 37 -3.94 -8.16 1.19
C ALA A 37 -4.85 -8.00 2.42
N GLU A 38 -6.14 -8.33 2.29
CA GLU A 38 -7.06 -8.28 3.43
C GLU A 38 -6.64 -9.25 4.53
N GLN A 39 -6.28 -10.48 4.16
CA GLN A 39 -5.84 -11.50 5.12
C GLN A 39 -4.59 -11.07 5.86
N GLN A 40 -3.60 -10.58 5.14
CA GLN A 40 -2.35 -10.12 5.72
C GLN A 40 -2.54 -8.89 6.61
N PHE A 41 -3.42 -7.99 6.21
CA PHE A 41 -3.72 -6.81 7.02
C PHE A 41 -4.28 -7.24 8.40
N LYS A 42 -5.23 -8.16 8.40
CA LYS A 42 -5.86 -8.62 9.65
C LYS A 42 -4.89 -9.41 10.52
N LYS A 43 -4.10 -10.27 9.90
CA LYS A 43 -3.17 -11.16 10.60
C LYS A 43 -1.96 -10.40 11.15
N GLU A 44 -1.35 -9.56 10.33
CA GLU A 44 -0.06 -8.95 10.63
C GLU A 44 -0.17 -7.58 11.29
N LYS A 45 -1.32 -6.93 11.18
CA LYS A 45 -1.56 -5.59 11.76
C LYS A 45 -0.44 -4.61 11.41
N PRO A 46 -0.19 -4.37 10.11
CA PRO A 46 0.92 -3.52 9.70
C PRO A 46 0.74 -2.08 10.17
N ASP A 47 1.84 -1.39 10.37
CA ASP A 47 1.84 0.03 10.73
C ASP A 47 1.59 0.92 9.51
N LEU A 48 1.87 0.41 8.33
CA LEU A 48 1.63 1.09 7.05
C LEU A 48 1.34 0.06 5.98
N THR A 49 0.42 0.36 5.08
CA THR A 49 0.14 -0.49 3.91
C THR A 49 0.42 0.30 2.65
N LEU A 50 1.23 -0.28 1.76
CA LEU A 50 1.47 0.23 0.41
C LEU A 50 0.61 -0.62 -0.52
N LEU A 51 -0.35 -0.01 -1.21
CA LEU A 51 -1.42 -0.73 -1.87
C LEU A 51 -1.57 -0.28 -3.33
N ASP A 52 -1.50 -1.23 -4.26
CA ASP A 52 -1.82 -0.99 -5.67
C ASP A 52 -3.34 -1.08 -5.89
N ILE A 53 -3.84 -0.42 -6.90
CA ILE A 53 -5.27 -0.42 -7.25
C ILE A 53 -5.61 -1.62 -8.13
N ILE A 54 -4.79 -1.89 -9.16
CA ILE A 54 -5.06 -2.97 -10.11
C ILE A 54 -4.49 -4.27 -9.56
N MET A 55 -5.36 -5.23 -9.32
CA MET A 55 -5.01 -6.54 -8.76
C MET A 55 -5.60 -7.63 -9.65
N PRO A 56 -5.19 -8.92 -9.47
CA PRO A 56 -5.74 -9.99 -10.31
C PRO A 56 -7.25 -10.09 -10.29
N GLU A 57 -7.89 -9.70 -9.18
CA GLU A 57 -9.35 -9.76 -9.04
C GLU A 57 -10.06 -8.67 -9.85
N GLY A 58 -9.38 -7.58 -10.24
CA GLY A 58 -10.00 -6.53 -11.04
C GLY A 58 -9.26 -5.20 -11.01
N GLU A 59 -9.70 -4.29 -11.89
CA GLU A 59 -9.06 -3.00 -12.10
C GLU A 59 -9.25 -2.03 -10.93
N GLU A 60 -10.24 -2.27 -10.07
CA GLU A 60 -10.50 -1.42 -8.90
C GLU A 60 -10.39 -2.18 -7.59
N GLU A 61 -9.80 -3.37 -7.63
CA GLU A 61 -9.71 -4.21 -6.44
C GLU A 61 -8.99 -3.54 -5.27
N GLY A 62 -7.93 -2.79 -5.54
CA GLY A 62 -7.21 -2.07 -4.49
C GLY A 62 -8.08 -1.04 -3.79
N ILE A 63 -9.01 -0.42 -4.51
CA ILE A 63 -9.96 0.53 -3.91
C ILE A 63 -10.91 -0.22 -2.96
N ARG A 64 -11.37 -1.40 -3.37
CA ARG A 64 -12.19 -2.25 -2.50
C ARG A 64 -11.42 -2.64 -1.22
N VAL A 65 -10.15 -3.02 -1.37
CA VAL A 65 -9.30 -3.37 -0.23
C VAL A 65 -9.11 -2.16 0.68
N LEU A 66 -8.87 -0.97 0.11
CA LEU A 66 -8.76 0.27 0.89
C LEU A 66 -10.00 0.50 1.76
N GLN A 67 -11.19 0.33 1.18
CA GLN A 67 -12.43 0.45 1.93
C GLN A 67 -12.52 -0.57 3.06
N LYS A 68 -12.16 -1.82 2.78
CA LYS A 68 -12.20 -2.90 3.79
C LYS A 68 -11.22 -2.63 4.94
N ILE A 69 -10.04 -2.15 4.63
CA ILE A 69 -9.05 -1.78 5.65
C ILE A 69 -9.61 -0.65 6.52
N GLY A 70 -10.19 0.38 5.90
CA GLY A 70 -10.77 1.50 6.63
C GLY A 70 -11.93 1.10 7.53
N GLU A 71 -12.76 0.14 7.09
CA GLU A 71 -13.84 -0.40 7.91
C GLU A 71 -13.32 -1.19 9.10
N ALA A 72 -12.27 -1.98 8.88
CA ALA A 72 -11.67 -2.81 9.94
C ALA A 72 -10.89 -1.96 10.95
N ASN A 73 -10.23 -0.90 10.47
CA ASN A 73 -9.44 0.00 11.32
C ASN A 73 -9.43 1.40 10.73
N PRO A 74 -10.31 2.29 11.21
CA PRO A 74 -10.37 3.67 10.68
C PRO A 74 -9.09 4.48 10.81
N GLY A 75 -8.19 4.08 11.72
CA GLY A 75 -6.89 4.73 11.90
C GLY A 75 -5.78 4.15 11.05
N ALA A 76 -6.06 3.15 10.22
CA ALA A 76 -5.03 2.51 9.39
C ALA A 76 -4.43 3.49 8.39
N ARG A 77 -3.11 3.43 8.24
CA ARG A 77 -2.39 4.26 7.27
C ARG A 77 -2.18 3.46 6.00
N VAL A 78 -2.75 3.95 4.90
CA VAL A 78 -2.63 3.33 3.58
C VAL A 78 -2.10 4.36 2.60
N VAL A 79 -1.00 4.03 1.93
CA VAL A 79 -0.45 4.82 0.83
C VAL A 79 -0.71 4.02 -0.44
N MET A 80 -1.36 4.64 -1.42
CA MET A 80 -1.55 4.01 -2.73
C MET A 80 -0.27 4.13 -3.53
N ILE A 81 0.19 3.04 -4.14
CA ILE A 81 1.33 3.05 -5.08
C ILE A 81 0.85 2.33 -6.34
N THR A 82 0.56 3.07 -7.39
CA THR A 82 -0.16 2.54 -8.54
C THR A 82 0.15 3.32 -9.81
N ALA A 83 -0.05 2.68 -10.97
CA ALA A 83 0.06 3.35 -12.27
C ALA A 83 -1.16 4.23 -12.58
N VAL A 84 -2.24 4.13 -11.80
CA VAL A 84 -3.46 4.90 -12.02
C VAL A 84 -3.29 6.31 -11.48
N GLY A 85 -3.06 7.27 -12.39
CA GLY A 85 -2.72 8.65 -12.02
C GLY A 85 -3.80 9.69 -12.27
N GLN A 86 -5.05 9.29 -12.59
CA GLN A 86 -6.12 10.25 -12.84
C GLN A 86 -6.53 10.97 -11.54
N ASP A 87 -6.72 12.27 -11.64
CA ASP A 87 -7.09 13.10 -10.48
C ASP A 87 -8.34 12.61 -9.76
N ALA A 88 -9.33 12.16 -10.51
CA ALA A 88 -10.58 11.67 -9.94
C ALA A 88 -10.34 10.43 -9.05
N VAL A 89 -9.45 9.54 -9.47
CA VAL A 89 -9.12 8.33 -8.71
C VAL A 89 -8.31 8.68 -7.46
N ILE A 90 -7.35 9.60 -7.61
CA ILE A 90 -6.54 10.07 -6.48
C ILE A 90 -7.44 10.66 -5.40
N LYS A 91 -8.38 11.54 -5.81
CA LYS A 91 -9.33 12.16 -4.88
C LYS A 91 -10.22 11.12 -4.22
N LYS A 92 -10.69 10.12 -4.98
CA LYS A 92 -11.53 9.04 -4.45
C LYS A 92 -10.79 8.25 -3.38
N CYS A 93 -9.53 7.87 -3.64
CA CYS A 93 -8.73 7.12 -2.68
C CYS A 93 -8.49 7.93 -1.40
N LYS A 94 -8.15 9.21 -1.54
CA LYS A 94 -7.95 10.07 -0.36
C LYS A 94 -9.22 10.23 0.45
N LYS A 95 -10.36 10.36 -0.21
CA LYS A 95 -11.66 10.44 0.45
C LYS A 95 -12.00 9.15 1.20
N LEU A 96 -11.56 8.00 0.68
CA LEU A 96 -11.77 6.70 1.32
C LEU A 96 -10.75 6.39 2.42
N GLY A 97 -9.82 7.30 2.70
CA GLY A 97 -8.91 7.18 3.81
C GLY A 97 -7.43 6.96 3.48
N ALA A 98 -7.07 6.90 2.20
CA ALA A 98 -5.65 6.84 1.84
C ALA A 98 -4.95 8.12 2.32
N VAL A 99 -3.85 7.96 3.02
CA VAL A 99 -3.13 9.11 3.59
C VAL A 99 -2.18 9.74 2.58
N ASP A 100 -1.80 9.00 1.53
CA ASP A 100 -0.92 9.51 0.49
C ASP A 100 -1.06 8.69 -0.78
N TYR A 101 -0.41 9.15 -1.87
CA TYR A 101 -0.58 8.54 -3.18
C TYR A 101 0.71 8.71 -3.98
N ILE A 102 1.26 7.61 -4.49
CA ILE A 102 2.46 7.61 -5.33
C ILE A 102 2.08 7.01 -6.69
N VAL A 103 2.38 7.72 -7.77
CA VAL A 103 2.10 7.24 -9.13
C VAL A 103 3.35 6.57 -9.70
N LYS A 104 3.19 5.37 -10.23
CA LYS A 104 4.29 4.66 -10.92
C LYS A 104 4.52 5.26 -12.31
N PRO A 105 5.75 5.33 -12.78
CA PRO A 105 6.99 4.97 -12.11
C PRO A 105 7.38 6.00 -11.04
N PHE A 106 8.03 5.53 -9.99
CA PHE A 106 8.44 6.40 -8.88
C PHE A 106 9.95 6.37 -8.70
N ASP A 107 10.48 7.39 -8.00
CA ASP A 107 11.87 7.41 -7.56
C ASP A 107 11.98 6.70 -6.21
N ARG A 108 13.10 6.04 -5.99
CA ARG A 108 13.44 5.42 -4.70
C ARG A 108 13.27 6.42 -3.54
N GLU A 109 13.76 7.65 -3.74
CA GLU A 109 13.67 8.73 -2.74
C GLU A 109 12.23 9.08 -2.38
N GLU A 110 11.34 9.08 -3.35
CA GLU A 110 9.92 9.38 -3.12
C GLU A 110 9.30 8.36 -2.17
N VAL A 111 9.60 7.08 -2.37
CA VAL A 111 9.10 6.00 -1.51
C VAL A 111 9.66 6.16 -0.09
N ILE A 112 10.98 6.36 0.02
CA ILE A 112 11.64 6.50 1.32
C ILE A 112 11.07 7.69 2.09
N LYS A 113 10.94 8.84 1.46
CA LYS A 113 10.43 10.05 2.12
C LYS A 113 8.99 9.87 2.57
N THR A 114 8.16 9.25 1.73
CA THR A 114 6.75 9.01 2.06
C THR A 114 6.63 8.08 3.26
N VAL A 115 7.38 6.98 3.26
CA VAL A 115 7.35 6.03 4.37
C VAL A 115 7.86 6.69 5.66
N GLN A 116 8.95 7.45 5.58
CA GLN A 116 9.48 8.16 6.74
C GLN A 116 8.50 9.17 7.31
N LYS A 117 7.72 9.82 6.47
CA LYS A 117 6.69 10.78 6.89
C LYS A 117 5.68 10.13 7.85
N TYR A 118 5.35 8.87 7.64
CA TYR A 118 4.33 8.18 8.43
C TYR A 118 4.90 7.25 9.51
N LEU A 119 6.10 6.76 9.35
CA LEU A 119 6.69 5.79 10.28
C LEU A 119 7.96 6.28 10.98
N GLY A 120 8.59 7.29 10.46
CA GLY A 120 9.85 7.78 11.03
C GLY A 120 11.11 7.09 10.56
#